data_464d56839fea80064a9ee6569c13bcf4
#
_entry.id   464d56839fea80064a9ee6569c13bcf4
#
_cell.length_a   1.000
_cell.length_b   1.000
_cell.length_c   1.000
_cell.angle_alpha   90.00
_cell.angle_beta   90.00
_cell.angle_gamma   90.00
#
_symmetry.space_group_name_H-M   'P 1'
#
loop_
_entity.id
_entity.type
_entity.pdbx_description
1 polymer ?
#
loop_
_entity_poly.entity_id
_entity_poly.type
_entity_poly.pdbx_seq_one_letter_code
_entity_poly.pdbx_strand_id
1 'polypeptide(L)'
;MFSGIVQETGKVKEFLKQKDIYNLSIDCSSMLVSNLQKGASIAVNGVCLTVKDTNPEILRFDLVEETIERTNFLDIKAGDNVNLERSLKMGDELGGHLVSGHIHGVSKVISLKVKDHSWDVEFSVEAFMKDYIFHKGYVAINGCSLTVGKITKESFIIHLIPETLSITNLFQLEEGSAVNVELDQNTVVIADTVKKFLNDKD
;
A
#
# COMPACT_ATOMS: atom_id res chain seq x y z
N MET A 1 -5.82 -1.47 11.26
CA MET A 1 -4.92 -2.60 10.95
C MET A 1 -5.51 -3.41 9.82
N PHE A 2 -4.67 -3.91 8.94
CA PHE A 2 -5.02 -4.63 7.71
C PHE A 2 -4.17 -5.89 7.60
N SER A 3 -4.50 -6.78 6.68
CA SER A 3 -3.76 -8.03 6.42
C SER A 3 -2.80 -7.94 5.24
N GLY A 4 -2.92 -6.89 4.44
CA GLY A 4 -2.24 -6.76 3.17
C GLY A 4 -2.82 -7.66 2.07
N ILE A 5 -4.04 -8.14 2.27
CA ILE A 5 -4.80 -8.89 1.25
C ILE A 5 -5.82 -7.93 0.64
N VAL A 6 -5.49 -7.45 -0.55
CA VAL A 6 -6.39 -6.57 -1.31
C VAL A 6 -7.68 -7.31 -1.62
N GLN A 7 -8.82 -6.68 -1.32
CA GLN A 7 -10.13 -7.29 -1.53
C GLN A 7 -10.69 -7.00 -2.92
N GLU A 8 -10.44 -5.81 -3.44
CA GLU A 8 -10.78 -5.41 -4.81
C GLU A 8 -10.00 -4.18 -5.24
N THR A 9 -10.08 -3.82 -6.51
CA THR A 9 -9.67 -2.50 -7.00
C THR A 9 -10.89 -1.60 -7.15
N GLY A 10 -10.80 -0.38 -6.60
CA GLY A 10 -11.77 0.69 -6.84
C GLY A 10 -11.28 1.66 -7.90
N LYS A 11 -12.20 2.40 -8.53
CA LYS A 11 -11.87 3.42 -9.51
C LYS A 11 -12.00 4.82 -8.92
N VAL A 12 -10.96 5.61 -9.00
CA VAL A 12 -11.01 7.02 -8.56
C VAL A 12 -12.01 7.77 -9.43
N LYS A 13 -13.09 8.23 -8.81
CA LYS A 13 -14.13 9.01 -9.46
C LYS A 13 -13.79 10.49 -9.47
N GLU A 14 -13.29 10.98 -8.34
CA GLU A 14 -12.96 12.39 -8.13
C GLU A 14 -11.83 12.51 -7.12
N PHE A 15 -10.89 13.41 -7.40
CA PHE A 15 -9.83 13.78 -6.48
C PHE A 15 -9.57 15.28 -6.59
N LEU A 16 -10.07 16.07 -5.61
CA LEU A 16 -10.09 17.52 -5.68
C LEU A 16 -9.54 18.16 -4.40
N LYS A 17 -8.64 19.12 -4.56
CA LYS A 17 -8.21 19.98 -3.46
C LYS A 17 -9.27 21.05 -3.18
N GLN A 18 -9.76 21.10 -1.94
CA GLN A 18 -10.67 22.14 -1.44
C GLN A 18 -10.05 22.79 -0.21
N LYS A 19 -9.50 23.98 -0.35
CA LYS A 19 -8.70 24.68 0.69
C LYS A 19 -7.49 23.83 1.09
N ASP A 20 -7.43 23.39 2.33
CA ASP A 20 -6.38 22.61 2.97
C ASP A 20 -6.66 21.08 3.01
N ILE A 21 -7.78 20.65 2.41
CA ILE A 21 -8.21 19.25 2.38
C ILE A 21 -8.38 18.77 0.95
N TYR A 22 -8.02 17.51 0.70
CA TYR A 22 -8.30 16.81 -0.56
C TYR A 22 -9.48 15.88 -0.37
N ASN A 23 -10.48 15.99 -1.24
CA ASN A 23 -11.65 15.12 -1.26
C ASN A 23 -11.39 14.01 -2.28
N LEU A 24 -11.42 12.77 -1.84
CA LEU A 24 -11.27 11.58 -2.67
C LEU A 24 -12.59 10.82 -2.69
N SER A 25 -13.10 10.54 -3.90
CA SER A 25 -14.24 9.66 -4.11
C SER A 25 -13.82 8.47 -4.97
N ILE A 26 -14.20 7.26 -4.57
CA ILE A 26 -13.83 6.01 -5.24
C ILE A 26 -15.08 5.19 -5.48
N ASP A 27 -15.28 4.78 -6.74
CA ASP A 27 -16.30 3.80 -7.10
C ASP A 27 -15.78 2.40 -6.72
N CYS A 28 -16.59 1.61 -6.05
CA CYS A 28 -16.27 0.27 -5.54
C CYS A 28 -17.49 -0.64 -5.57
N SER A 29 -17.31 -1.93 -5.26
CA SER A 29 -18.44 -2.84 -5.20
C SER A 29 -19.37 -2.56 -4.03
N SER A 30 -20.66 -2.88 -4.18
CA SER A 30 -21.62 -2.83 -3.08
C SER A 30 -21.26 -3.79 -1.93
N MET A 31 -20.50 -4.85 -2.22
CA MET A 31 -20.00 -5.80 -1.23
C MET A 31 -19.00 -5.14 -0.29
N LEU A 32 -18.07 -4.35 -0.83
CA LEU A 32 -17.06 -3.66 -0.02
C LEU A 32 -17.69 -2.67 0.97
N VAL A 33 -18.73 -1.96 0.58
CA VAL A 33 -19.41 -0.98 1.44
C VAL A 33 -20.51 -1.59 2.34
N SER A 34 -20.85 -2.85 2.14
CA SER A 34 -21.87 -3.55 2.94
C SER A 34 -21.53 -3.51 4.43
N ASN A 35 -22.46 -2.97 5.25
CA ASN A 35 -22.28 -2.77 6.69
C ASN A 35 -21.05 -1.94 7.09
N LEU A 36 -20.49 -1.16 6.16
CA LEU A 36 -19.41 -0.24 6.45
C LEU A 36 -19.99 1.03 7.08
N GLN A 37 -19.46 1.44 8.23
CA GLN A 37 -19.92 2.62 8.93
C GLN A 37 -19.04 3.83 8.62
N LYS A 38 -19.64 5.01 8.69
CA LYS A 38 -18.87 6.27 8.75
C LYS A 38 -17.87 6.21 9.92
N GLY A 39 -16.63 6.63 9.68
CA GLY A 39 -15.54 6.55 10.64
C GLY A 39 -14.77 5.22 10.60
N ALA A 40 -15.21 4.23 9.83
CA ALA A 40 -14.42 3.02 9.60
C ALA A 40 -13.14 3.32 8.82
N SER A 41 -12.15 2.44 8.93
CA SER A 41 -10.91 2.54 8.16
C SER A 41 -10.95 1.63 6.94
N ILE A 42 -10.50 2.18 5.81
CA ILE A 42 -10.21 1.47 4.56
C ILE A 42 -8.77 1.78 4.16
N ALA A 43 -8.00 0.78 3.76
CA ALA A 43 -6.73 0.99 3.10
C ALA A 43 -6.97 1.25 1.61
N VAL A 44 -6.50 2.40 1.12
CA VAL A 44 -6.52 2.79 -0.28
C VAL A 44 -5.08 2.86 -0.77
N ASN A 45 -4.68 2.00 -1.71
CA ASN A 45 -3.27 1.80 -2.05
C ASN A 45 -2.37 1.65 -0.80
N GLY A 46 -2.86 0.95 0.22
CA GLY A 46 -2.17 0.75 1.50
C GLY A 46 -2.28 1.92 2.48
N VAL A 47 -2.80 3.07 2.09
CA VAL A 47 -2.97 4.22 2.99
C VAL A 47 -4.25 4.05 3.81
N CYS A 48 -4.12 4.04 5.14
CA CYS A 48 -5.27 3.99 6.04
C CYS A 48 -6.06 5.30 6.00
N LEU A 49 -7.24 5.27 5.41
CA LEU A 49 -8.13 6.42 5.31
C LEU A 49 -9.42 6.21 6.11
N THR A 50 -9.91 7.28 6.72
CA THR A 50 -11.18 7.27 7.45
C THR A 50 -12.34 7.55 6.50
N VAL A 51 -13.30 6.65 6.46
CA VAL A 51 -14.52 6.80 5.66
C VAL A 51 -15.35 7.97 6.18
N LYS A 52 -15.51 9.00 5.34
CA LYS A 52 -16.32 10.19 5.63
C LYS A 52 -17.79 9.92 5.40
N ASP A 53 -18.11 9.25 4.31
CA ASP A 53 -19.46 8.92 3.89
C ASP A 53 -19.46 7.70 2.98
N THR A 54 -20.53 6.92 3.03
CA THR A 54 -20.75 5.76 2.16
C THR A 54 -22.09 5.91 1.47
N ASN A 55 -22.09 5.87 0.15
CA ASN A 55 -23.25 5.53 -0.65
C ASN A 55 -23.08 4.11 -1.20
N PRO A 56 -24.16 3.45 -1.65
CA PRO A 56 -23.99 2.24 -2.42
C PRO A 56 -22.96 2.46 -3.53
N GLU A 57 -21.89 1.65 -3.54
CA GLU A 57 -20.84 1.66 -4.56
C GLU A 57 -19.90 2.90 -4.59
N ILE A 58 -19.93 3.78 -3.57
CA ILE A 58 -19.01 4.93 -3.48
C ILE A 58 -18.48 5.08 -2.07
N LEU A 59 -17.14 5.19 -1.98
CA LEU A 59 -16.41 5.59 -0.78
C LEU A 59 -15.96 7.04 -0.89
N ARG A 60 -16.06 7.81 0.21
CA ARG A 60 -15.55 9.19 0.28
C ARG A 60 -14.64 9.37 1.47
N PHE A 61 -13.55 10.11 1.20
CA PHE A 61 -12.50 10.39 2.18
C PHE A 61 -12.09 11.86 2.12
N ASP A 62 -11.67 12.38 3.27
CA ASP A 62 -10.95 13.65 3.37
C ASP A 62 -9.48 13.35 3.71
N LEU A 63 -8.55 13.87 2.93
CA LEU A 63 -7.11 13.68 3.12
C LEU A 63 -6.45 15.02 3.42
N VAL A 64 -5.48 15.01 4.33
CA VAL A 64 -4.63 16.17 4.64
C VAL A 64 -3.42 16.21 3.72
N GLU A 65 -2.78 17.36 3.60
CA GLU A 65 -1.64 17.58 2.71
C GLU A 65 -0.48 16.62 2.99
N GLU A 66 -0.18 16.34 4.27
CA GLU A 66 0.86 15.37 4.65
C GLU A 66 0.63 13.98 4.05
N THR A 67 -0.64 13.52 3.98
CA THR A 67 -0.96 12.22 3.34
C THR A 67 -0.63 12.25 1.86
N ILE A 68 -0.88 13.35 1.18
CA ILE A 68 -0.59 13.49 -0.26
C ILE A 68 0.91 13.50 -0.51
N GLU A 69 1.67 14.26 0.28
CA GLU A 69 3.12 14.41 0.12
C GLU A 69 3.91 13.12 0.41
N ARG A 70 3.40 12.29 1.32
CA ARG A 70 4.08 11.05 1.75
C ARG A 70 3.69 9.80 0.97
N THR A 71 2.76 9.93 0.02
CA THR A 71 2.20 8.78 -0.70
C THR A 71 2.17 9.03 -2.20
N ASN A 72 1.84 7.98 -2.97
CA ASN A 72 1.64 8.11 -4.41
C ASN A 72 0.34 8.85 -4.78
N PHE A 73 -0.40 9.37 -3.81
CA PHE A 73 -1.59 10.19 -4.08
C PHE A 73 -1.29 11.52 -4.76
N LEU A 74 -0.03 11.97 -4.74
CA LEU A 74 0.39 13.13 -5.50
C LEU A 74 0.12 12.98 -7.01
N ASP A 75 0.23 11.75 -7.52
CA ASP A 75 0.09 11.43 -8.96
C ASP A 75 -1.29 10.87 -9.33
N ILE A 76 -2.17 10.61 -8.34
CA ILE A 76 -3.48 10.00 -8.57
C ILE A 76 -4.46 11.01 -9.21
N LYS A 77 -5.21 10.51 -10.18
CA LYS A 77 -6.24 11.27 -10.91
C LYS A 77 -7.52 10.46 -11.11
N ALA A 78 -8.59 11.14 -11.49
CA ALA A 78 -9.84 10.49 -11.85
C ALA A 78 -9.63 9.48 -12.99
N GLY A 79 -10.18 8.29 -12.83
CA GLY A 79 -10.04 7.16 -13.73
C GLY A 79 -8.98 6.13 -13.31
N ASP A 80 -8.08 6.45 -12.39
CA ASP A 80 -7.06 5.51 -11.91
C ASP A 80 -7.68 4.42 -11.04
N ASN A 81 -7.07 3.23 -11.06
CA ASN A 81 -7.45 2.13 -10.17
C ASN A 81 -6.60 2.16 -8.89
N VAL A 82 -7.24 1.96 -7.76
CA VAL A 82 -6.61 1.89 -6.44
C VAL A 82 -6.99 0.59 -5.74
N ASN A 83 -6.04 -0.02 -5.02
CA ASN A 83 -6.30 -1.19 -4.20
C ASN A 83 -7.13 -0.82 -2.98
N LEU A 84 -8.11 -1.64 -2.64
CA LEU A 84 -8.99 -1.45 -1.51
C LEU A 84 -8.96 -2.66 -0.58
N GLU A 85 -8.82 -2.40 0.72
CA GLU A 85 -8.90 -3.40 1.77
C GLU A 85 -9.62 -2.81 2.99
N ARG A 86 -10.59 -3.53 3.56
CA ARG A 86 -11.24 -3.18 4.83
C ARG A 86 -10.33 -3.54 6.00
N SER A 87 -10.45 -2.78 7.09
CA SER A 87 -9.76 -3.14 8.33
C SER A 87 -10.18 -4.53 8.83
N LEU A 88 -9.19 -5.26 9.37
CA LEU A 88 -9.40 -6.55 10.03
C LEU A 88 -10.37 -6.44 11.20
N LYS A 89 -11.16 -7.48 11.41
CA LYS A 89 -11.97 -7.71 12.60
C LYS A 89 -11.32 -8.79 13.46
N MET A 90 -11.70 -8.83 14.73
CA MET A 90 -11.28 -9.94 15.59
C MET A 90 -11.84 -11.26 15.06
N GLY A 91 -10.94 -12.23 14.83
CA GLY A 91 -11.28 -13.54 14.31
C GLY A 91 -11.09 -13.70 12.80
N ASP A 92 -10.75 -12.64 12.07
CA ASP A 92 -10.40 -12.75 10.66
C ASP A 92 -9.05 -13.48 10.48
N GLU A 93 -8.90 -14.16 9.34
CA GLU A 93 -7.63 -14.79 8.96
C GLU A 93 -6.58 -13.75 8.54
N LEU A 94 -5.34 -13.93 8.98
CA LEU A 94 -4.22 -13.11 8.56
C LEU A 94 -3.49 -13.79 7.38
N GLY A 95 -4.00 -13.61 6.17
CA GLY A 95 -3.44 -14.24 4.96
C GLY A 95 -2.10 -13.67 4.48
N GLY A 96 -1.76 -12.44 4.88
CA GLY A 96 -0.51 -11.76 4.57
C GLY A 96 0.35 -11.52 5.81
N HIS A 97 0.64 -10.24 6.10
CA HIS A 97 1.25 -9.80 7.36
C HIS A 97 0.48 -8.62 7.94
N LEU A 98 0.80 -8.23 9.17
CA LEU A 98 0.11 -7.11 9.81
C LEU A 98 0.55 -5.78 9.17
N VAL A 99 -0.39 -5.10 8.53
CA VAL A 99 -0.21 -3.82 7.84
C VAL A 99 -0.97 -2.74 8.60
N SER A 100 -0.32 -1.63 8.90
CA SER A 100 -0.94 -0.54 9.66
C SER A 100 -1.71 0.44 8.79
N GLY A 101 -1.31 0.57 7.53
CA GLY A 101 -1.78 1.58 6.60
C GLY A 101 -1.00 2.90 6.71
N HIS A 102 0.19 2.86 7.32
CA HIS A 102 1.08 4.02 7.47
C HIS A 102 2.26 3.88 6.53
N ILE A 103 2.20 4.61 5.43
CA ILE A 103 3.21 4.55 4.38
C ILE A 103 4.54 5.11 4.88
N HIS A 104 5.61 4.36 4.68
CA HIS A 104 6.96 4.77 5.05
C HIS A 104 7.61 5.61 3.94
N GLY A 105 7.28 5.34 2.67
CA GLY A 105 7.78 6.10 1.53
C GLY A 105 7.21 5.60 0.21
N VAL A 106 7.70 6.17 -0.88
CA VAL A 106 7.29 5.84 -2.24
C VAL A 106 8.48 5.28 -3.00
N SER A 107 8.31 4.08 -3.56
CA SER A 107 9.29 3.46 -4.45
C SER A 107 8.88 3.61 -5.91
N LYS A 108 9.86 3.56 -6.82
CA LYS A 108 9.60 3.54 -8.26
C LYS A 108 9.94 2.18 -8.84
N VAL A 109 9.18 1.76 -9.83
CA VAL A 109 9.52 0.60 -10.65
C VAL A 109 10.75 0.93 -11.49
N ILE A 110 11.83 0.19 -11.31
CA ILE A 110 13.08 0.31 -12.08
C ILE A 110 13.03 -0.54 -13.34
N SER A 111 12.55 -1.77 -13.19
CA SER A 111 12.43 -2.70 -14.30
C SER A 111 11.28 -3.68 -14.06
N LEU A 112 10.71 -4.17 -15.15
CA LEU A 112 9.59 -5.11 -15.11
C LEU A 112 9.83 -6.20 -16.16
N LYS A 113 9.82 -7.46 -15.72
CA LYS A 113 9.97 -8.63 -16.58
C LYS A 113 8.68 -9.46 -16.53
N VAL A 114 7.92 -9.37 -17.60
CA VAL A 114 6.70 -10.18 -17.77
C VAL A 114 7.11 -11.58 -18.24
N LYS A 115 6.59 -12.61 -17.57
CA LYS A 115 6.71 -14.01 -17.89
C LYS A 115 5.30 -14.60 -18.09
N ASP A 116 5.22 -15.81 -18.62
CA ASP A 116 3.92 -16.43 -18.92
C ASP A 116 2.96 -16.51 -17.73
N HIS A 117 3.48 -16.72 -16.52
CA HIS A 117 2.68 -16.93 -15.30
C HIS A 117 3.13 -16.09 -14.10
N SER A 118 4.01 -15.08 -14.30
CA SER A 118 4.48 -14.23 -13.21
C SER A 118 5.16 -12.98 -13.73
N TRP A 119 5.20 -11.95 -12.89
CA TRP A 119 6.02 -10.77 -13.17
C TRP A 119 7.13 -10.64 -12.13
N ASP A 120 8.35 -10.36 -12.59
CA ASP A 120 9.42 -9.92 -11.72
C ASP A 120 9.49 -8.39 -11.81
N VAL A 121 9.19 -7.72 -10.71
CA VAL A 121 9.20 -6.26 -10.62
C VAL A 121 10.33 -5.83 -9.70
N GLU A 122 11.20 -4.98 -10.20
CA GLU A 122 12.29 -4.38 -9.43
C GLU A 122 11.89 -2.97 -9.01
N PHE A 123 11.91 -2.72 -7.70
CA PHE A 123 11.58 -1.44 -7.09
C PHE A 123 12.84 -0.76 -6.54
N SER A 124 12.91 0.56 -6.66
CA SER A 124 13.92 1.36 -5.97
C SER A 124 13.75 1.26 -4.47
N VAL A 125 14.85 1.39 -3.73
CA VAL A 125 14.80 1.47 -2.26
C VAL A 125 15.45 2.77 -1.80
N GLU A 126 14.71 3.58 -1.05
CA GLU A 126 15.25 4.77 -0.42
C GLU A 126 16.25 4.40 0.67
N ALA A 127 17.23 5.27 0.92
CA ALA A 127 18.35 4.99 1.82
C ALA A 127 17.89 4.55 3.21
N PHE A 128 16.86 5.19 3.77
CA PHE A 128 16.36 4.88 5.11
C PHE A 128 15.61 3.55 5.21
N MET A 129 15.05 3.04 4.08
CA MET A 129 14.32 1.77 4.06
C MET A 129 15.23 0.54 4.01
N LYS A 130 16.50 0.71 3.59
CA LYS A 130 17.43 -0.42 3.31
C LYS A 130 17.61 -1.36 4.49
N ASP A 131 17.63 -0.80 5.69
CA ASP A 131 17.87 -1.56 6.91
C ASP A 131 16.66 -2.36 7.39
N TYR A 132 15.52 -2.20 6.71
CA TYR A 132 14.24 -2.83 7.08
C TYR A 132 13.71 -3.79 6.01
N ILE A 133 14.37 -3.88 4.86
CA ILE A 133 13.97 -4.77 3.77
C ILE A 133 14.93 -5.98 3.73
N PHE A 134 14.41 -7.17 4.03
CA PHE A 134 15.18 -8.41 4.11
C PHE A 134 14.73 -9.43 3.07
N HIS A 135 15.68 -10.19 2.54
CA HIS A 135 15.34 -11.32 1.67
C HIS A 135 14.42 -12.29 2.38
N LYS A 136 13.31 -12.65 1.74
CA LYS A 136 12.21 -13.46 2.29
C LYS A 136 11.43 -12.81 3.44
N GLY A 137 11.70 -11.54 3.77
CA GLY A 137 10.85 -10.74 4.64
C GLY A 137 9.60 -10.26 3.91
N TYR A 138 8.73 -9.55 4.64
CA TYR A 138 7.52 -8.94 4.10
C TYR A 138 7.71 -7.46 3.78
N VAL A 139 6.96 -7.00 2.79
CA VAL A 139 6.75 -5.59 2.47
C VAL A 139 5.34 -5.42 1.92
N ALA A 140 4.67 -4.32 2.21
CA ALA A 140 3.41 -4.01 1.54
C ALA A 140 3.65 -2.98 0.41
N ILE A 141 3.23 -3.32 -0.80
CA ILE A 141 3.29 -2.47 -2.00
C ILE A 141 1.87 -2.11 -2.42
N ASN A 142 1.53 -0.82 -2.43
CA ASN A 142 0.16 -0.35 -2.62
C ASN A 142 -0.85 -1.16 -1.77
N GLY A 143 -0.47 -1.48 -0.52
CA GLY A 143 -1.28 -2.24 0.42
C GLY A 143 -1.27 -3.77 0.22
N CYS A 144 -0.63 -4.27 -0.82
CA CYS A 144 -0.51 -5.71 -1.05
C CYS A 144 0.68 -6.29 -0.29
N SER A 145 0.46 -7.27 0.60
CA SER A 145 1.51 -8.00 1.32
C SER A 145 2.27 -8.89 0.37
N LEU A 146 3.58 -8.68 0.26
CA LEU A 146 4.44 -9.37 -0.69
C LEU A 146 5.73 -9.84 -0.03
N THR A 147 6.26 -10.95 -0.54
CA THR A 147 7.53 -11.50 -0.10
C THR A 147 8.68 -10.87 -0.89
N VAL A 148 9.67 -10.34 -0.19
CA VAL A 148 10.86 -9.77 -0.79
C VAL A 148 11.74 -10.86 -1.40
N GLY A 149 12.06 -10.70 -2.67
CA GLY A 149 13.00 -11.54 -3.41
C GLY A 149 14.45 -11.09 -3.23
N LYS A 150 15.17 -10.99 -4.35
CA LYS A 150 16.56 -10.51 -4.35
C LYS A 150 16.63 -9.03 -3.97
N ILE A 151 17.64 -8.68 -3.18
CA ILE A 151 17.93 -7.31 -2.77
C ILE A 151 19.31 -6.90 -3.33
N THR A 152 19.42 -5.66 -3.75
CA THR A 152 20.67 -5.00 -4.12
C THR A 152 20.93 -3.80 -3.19
N LYS A 153 21.96 -3.01 -3.47
CA LYS A 153 22.22 -1.77 -2.72
C LYS A 153 21.16 -0.69 -2.96
N GLU A 154 20.44 -0.75 -4.07
CA GLU A 154 19.54 0.34 -4.52
C GLU A 154 18.14 -0.14 -4.88
N SER A 155 17.90 -1.46 -4.81
CA SER A 155 16.63 -2.05 -5.22
C SER A 155 16.30 -3.36 -4.51
N PHE A 156 15.04 -3.76 -4.63
CA PHE A 156 14.56 -5.09 -4.28
C PHE A 156 13.60 -5.61 -5.35
N ILE A 157 13.52 -6.92 -5.49
CA ILE A 157 12.67 -7.59 -6.47
C ILE A 157 11.49 -8.25 -5.76
N ILE A 158 10.31 -8.09 -6.35
CA ILE A 158 9.09 -8.82 -5.97
C ILE A 158 8.67 -9.71 -7.14
N HIS A 159 8.20 -10.90 -6.81
CA HIS A 159 7.64 -11.83 -7.79
C HIS A 159 6.11 -11.83 -7.65
N LEU A 160 5.41 -11.26 -8.63
CA LEU A 160 3.96 -11.20 -8.66
C LEU A 160 3.39 -12.45 -9.34
N ILE A 161 2.48 -13.12 -8.66
CA ILE A 161 1.77 -14.30 -9.16
C ILE A 161 0.46 -13.87 -9.86
N PRO A 162 -0.15 -14.73 -10.70
CA PRO A 162 -1.37 -14.39 -11.46
C PRO A 162 -2.51 -13.89 -10.57
N GLU A 163 -2.71 -14.51 -9.41
CA GLU A 163 -3.76 -14.11 -8.48
C GLU A 163 -3.57 -12.67 -8.01
N THR A 164 -2.36 -12.30 -7.61
CA THR A 164 -2.03 -10.92 -7.21
C THR A 164 -2.29 -9.92 -8.34
N LEU A 165 -1.88 -10.27 -9.55
CA LEU A 165 -2.11 -9.43 -10.73
C LEU A 165 -3.60 -9.26 -11.06
N SER A 166 -4.42 -10.29 -10.81
CA SER A 166 -5.86 -10.25 -11.15
C SER A 166 -6.69 -9.38 -10.21
N ILE A 167 -6.32 -9.29 -8.93
CA ILE A 167 -7.13 -8.61 -7.89
C ILE A 167 -6.57 -7.25 -7.45
N THR A 168 -5.35 -6.90 -7.89
CA THR A 168 -4.69 -5.64 -7.48
C THR A 168 -4.41 -4.74 -8.67
N ASN A 169 -4.15 -3.45 -8.42
CA ASN A 169 -3.70 -2.52 -9.45
C ASN A 169 -2.26 -2.73 -9.90
N LEU A 170 -1.55 -3.73 -9.35
CA LEU A 170 -0.16 -4.02 -9.70
C LEU A 170 0.01 -4.52 -11.14
N PHE A 171 -1.07 -4.99 -11.78
CA PHE A 171 -1.04 -5.35 -13.21
C PHE A 171 -0.86 -4.14 -14.14
N GLN A 172 -1.04 -2.92 -13.63
CA GLN A 172 -0.88 -1.68 -14.40
C GLN A 172 0.52 -1.06 -14.25
N LEU A 173 1.41 -1.71 -13.48
CA LEU A 173 2.76 -1.19 -13.28
C LEU A 173 3.55 -1.17 -14.58
N GLU A 174 4.27 -0.08 -14.79
CA GLU A 174 5.25 0.13 -15.84
C GLU A 174 6.52 0.76 -15.26
N GLU A 175 7.62 0.79 -16.00
CA GLU A 175 8.85 1.46 -15.56
C GLU A 175 8.57 2.94 -15.25
N GLY A 176 9.01 3.40 -14.08
CA GLY A 176 8.75 4.72 -13.55
C GLY A 176 7.49 4.84 -12.69
N SER A 177 6.60 3.85 -12.67
CA SER A 177 5.41 3.85 -11.80
C SER A 177 5.80 4.05 -10.34
N ALA A 178 5.09 4.93 -9.63
CA ALA A 178 5.26 5.19 -8.21
C ALA A 178 4.31 4.30 -7.38
N VAL A 179 4.84 3.64 -6.35
CA VAL A 179 4.07 2.78 -5.45
C VAL A 179 4.30 3.15 -4.00
N ASN A 180 3.27 3.08 -3.18
CA ASN A 180 3.38 3.21 -1.75
C ASN A 180 4.08 1.98 -1.16
N VAL A 181 5.01 2.22 -0.24
CA VAL A 181 5.73 1.17 0.48
C VAL A 181 5.47 1.30 1.97
N GLU A 182 4.97 0.24 2.57
CA GLU A 182 4.94 0.06 4.02
C GLU A 182 5.86 -1.09 4.41
N LEU A 183 6.80 -0.80 5.32
CA LEU A 183 7.74 -1.76 5.89
C LEU A 183 7.03 -2.61 6.95
N ASP A 184 7.44 -3.86 7.11
CA ASP A 184 6.93 -4.70 8.19
C ASP A 184 7.27 -4.10 9.55
N GLN A 185 6.23 -3.76 10.33
CA GLN A 185 6.36 -3.06 11.60
C GLN A 185 7.19 -3.85 12.62
N ASN A 186 7.11 -5.18 12.62
CA ASN A 186 7.93 -6.00 13.51
C ASN A 186 9.41 -5.85 13.18
N THR A 187 9.73 -5.88 11.89
CA THR A 187 11.10 -5.66 11.39
C THR A 187 11.61 -4.28 11.78
N VAL A 188 10.81 -3.24 11.61
CA VAL A 188 11.18 -1.85 12.00
C VAL A 188 11.47 -1.76 13.48
N VAL A 189 10.56 -2.23 14.33
CA VAL A 189 10.73 -2.16 15.80
C VAL A 189 11.96 -2.92 16.25
N ILE A 190 12.21 -4.11 15.72
CA ILE A 190 13.39 -4.92 16.09
C ILE A 190 14.67 -4.22 15.65
N ALA A 191 14.76 -3.78 14.39
CA ALA A 191 15.96 -3.13 13.85
C ALA A 191 16.28 -1.82 14.60
N ASP A 192 15.29 -0.98 14.86
CA ASP A 192 15.48 0.28 15.56
C ASP A 192 15.85 0.08 17.04
N THR A 193 15.25 -0.93 17.69
CA THR A 193 15.62 -1.27 19.07
C THR A 193 17.08 -1.70 19.16
N VAL A 194 17.56 -2.54 18.23
CA VAL A 194 18.95 -2.98 18.17
C VAL A 194 19.88 -1.79 17.90
N LYS A 195 19.56 -0.93 16.92
CA LYS A 195 20.35 0.28 16.62
C LYS A 195 20.46 1.20 17.84
N LYS A 196 19.34 1.47 18.52
CA LYS A 196 19.33 2.28 19.73
C LYS A 196 20.21 1.68 20.82
N PHE A 197 20.09 0.38 21.08
CA PHE A 197 20.88 -0.32 22.09
C PHE A 197 22.39 -0.31 21.80
N LEU A 198 22.81 -0.33 20.54
CA LEU A 198 24.22 -0.24 20.14
C LEU A 198 24.76 1.19 20.31
N ASN A 199 23.96 2.21 19.92
CA ASN A 199 24.36 3.62 20.03
C ASN A 199 24.43 4.11 21.50
N ASP A 200 23.65 3.54 22.41
CA ASP A 200 23.68 3.88 23.85
C ASP A 200 24.91 3.30 24.59
N LYS A 201 25.77 2.51 23.90
CA LYS A 201 26.98 1.90 24.46
C LYS A 201 28.28 2.63 24.09
N ASP A 202 28.21 3.59 23.17
CA ASP A 202 29.32 4.48 22.80
C ASP A 202 29.18 5.84 23.53
#